data_c63214b988060069d37c256a1dd39008
#
_entry.id   c63214b988060069d37c256a1dd39008
#
_cell.length_a   1.000
_cell.length_b   1.000
_cell.length_c   1.000
_cell.angle_alpha   90.00
_cell.angle_beta   90.00
_cell.angle_gamma   90.00
#
_symmetry.space_group_name_H-M   'P 1'
#
loop_
_entity.id
_entity.type
_entity.pdbx_description
1 polymer ?
#
loop_
_entity_poly.entity_id
_entity_poly.type
_entity_poly.pdbx_seq_one_letter_code
_entity_poly.pdbx_strand_id
1 'polypeptide(L)'
;MFPNESAPNLLQGLNPEQLSAVTWPPQSALVLAGAGSGKTRVLTTRIAWLLQSGQASVHSIMAVTFTNKAAKEMQTRLGAMIPVNVRAMWLGTFHGLCHRFLRLHHRDAGLPSSFQILDSGDQLSLIKRLLKNLNIAEEIIAPRSLQG
;
A
#
# COMPACT_ATOMS: atom_id res chain seq x y z
N MET A 1 16.72 9.36 -34.65
CA MET A 1 16.42 8.82 -33.31
C MET A 1 17.15 9.70 -32.30
N PHE A 2 16.51 10.73 -31.79
CA PHE A 2 17.12 11.66 -30.84
C PHE A 2 17.06 11.03 -29.45
N PRO A 3 18.12 10.96 -28.66
CA PRO A 3 18.05 10.57 -27.26
C PRO A 3 17.22 11.65 -26.55
N ASN A 4 16.22 11.23 -25.81
CA ASN A 4 15.36 12.10 -25.00
C ASN A 4 16.21 12.63 -23.81
N GLU A 5 16.83 13.81 -24.01
CA GLU A 5 17.73 14.46 -23.04
C GLU A 5 17.04 15.00 -21.78
N SER A 6 15.75 14.78 -21.58
CA SER A 6 14.99 15.38 -20.48
C SER A 6 14.47 14.40 -19.41
N ALA A 7 14.80 13.12 -19.49
CA ALA A 7 14.41 12.19 -18.43
C ALA A 7 15.37 12.37 -17.23
N PRO A 8 14.87 12.66 -16.01
CA PRO A 8 15.72 12.78 -14.84
C PRO A 8 16.52 11.48 -14.66
N ASN A 9 17.83 11.61 -14.45
CA ASN A 9 18.68 10.45 -14.20
C ASN A 9 18.34 9.87 -12.82
N LEU A 10 17.43 8.91 -12.80
CA LEU A 10 16.90 8.28 -11.58
C LEU A 10 18.01 7.66 -10.71
N LEU A 11 19.13 7.29 -11.31
CA LEU A 11 20.22 6.58 -10.64
C LEU A 11 21.26 7.54 -10.03
N GLN A 12 21.16 8.83 -10.31
CA GLN A 12 22.09 9.81 -9.80
C GLN A 12 22.03 9.95 -8.27
N GLY A 13 23.20 9.97 -7.62
CA GLY A 13 23.32 10.13 -6.18
C GLY A 13 22.89 8.90 -5.35
N LEU A 14 22.82 7.72 -5.98
CA LEU A 14 22.74 6.45 -5.28
C LEU A 14 24.16 5.96 -4.96
N ASN A 15 24.34 5.37 -3.77
CA ASN A 15 25.57 4.65 -3.47
C ASN A 15 25.58 3.28 -4.18
N PRO A 16 26.71 2.55 -4.22
CA PRO A 16 26.82 1.27 -4.95
C PRO A 16 25.77 0.23 -4.52
N GLU A 17 25.49 0.09 -3.23
CA GLU A 17 24.52 -0.85 -2.69
C GLU A 17 23.09 -0.47 -3.08
N GLN A 18 22.77 0.81 -3.00
CA GLN A 18 21.47 1.35 -3.44
C GLN A 18 21.28 1.17 -4.94
N LEU A 19 22.33 1.45 -5.74
CA LEU A 19 22.31 1.25 -7.18
C LEU A 19 22.06 -0.22 -7.53
N SER A 20 22.79 -1.14 -6.90
CA SER A 20 22.59 -2.58 -7.07
C SER A 20 21.17 -3.01 -6.75
N ALA A 21 20.60 -2.53 -5.63
CA ALA A 21 19.21 -2.85 -5.24
C ALA A 21 18.17 -2.28 -6.22
N VAL A 22 18.40 -1.07 -6.75
CA VAL A 22 17.50 -0.43 -7.71
C VAL A 22 17.51 -1.14 -9.06
N THR A 23 18.69 -1.53 -9.54
CA THR A 23 18.86 -2.16 -10.86
C THR A 23 18.86 -3.69 -10.81
N TRP A 24 18.55 -4.28 -9.66
CA TRP A 24 18.46 -5.73 -9.50
C TRP A 24 17.57 -6.35 -10.59
N PRO A 25 17.96 -7.50 -11.18
CA PRO A 25 17.14 -8.19 -12.18
C PRO A 25 15.71 -8.48 -11.69
N PRO A 26 14.76 -8.84 -12.58
CA PRO A 26 13.39 -9.20 -12.20
C PRO A 26 13.32 -10.55 -11.46
N GLN A 27 13.98 -10.62 -10.33
CA GLN A 27 14.05 -11.76 -9.42
C GLN A 27 13.71 -11.31 -8.01
N SER A 28 13.34 -12.26 -7.15
CA SER A 28 13.11 -11.97 -5.73
C SER A 28 14.40 -11.48 -5.07
N ALA A 29 14.28 -10.41 -4.27
CA ALA A 29 15.39 -9.83 -3.53
C ALA A 29 14.95 -9.45 -2.12
N LEU A 30 15.82 -9.67 -1.15
CA LEU A 30 15.69 -9.17 0.22
C LEU A 30 16.72 -8.07 0.44
N VAL A 31 16.25 -6.87 0.76
CA VAL A 31 17.12 -5.73 1.07
C VAL A 31 17.13 -5.48 2.57
N LEU A 32 18.23 -5.79 3.22
CA LEU A 32 18.45 -5.53 4.64
C LEU A 32 19.13 -4.18 4.81
N ALA A 33 18.49 -3.27 5.52
CA ALA A 33 18.99 -1.91 5.68
C ALA A 33 18.52 -1.30 7.00
N GLY A 34 19.43 -0.64 7.71
CA GLY A 34 19.16 0.03 8.97
C GLY A 34 18.21 1.25 8.85
N ALA A 35 17.83 1.81 9.97
CA ALA A 35 17.09 3.09 9.97
C ALA A 35 17.93 4.20 9.33
N GLY A 36 17.32 5.09 8.56
CA GLY A 36 18.04 6.18 7.89
C GLY A 36 18.88 5.81 6.66
N SER A 37 18.97 4.52 6.30
CA SER A 37 19.76 4.05 5.14
C SER A 37 19.17 4.40 3.76
N GLY A 38 18.01 5.07 3.71
CA GLY A 38 17.37 5.42 2.46
C GLY A 38 16.49 4.32 1.84
N LYS A 39 16.04 3.32 2.60
CA LYS A 39 15.16 2.24 2.11
C LYS A 39 14.00 2.72 1.24
N THR A 40 13.29 3.74 1.69
CA THR A 40 12.15 4.31 0.94
C THR A 40 12.61 4.91 -0.39
N ARG A 41 13.79 5.55 -0.41
CA ARG A 41 14.39 6.08 -1.64
C ARG A 41 14.71 4.95 -2.61
N VAL A 42 15.35 3.89 -2.15
CA VAL A 42 15.67 2.70 -2.97
C VAL A 42 14.39 2.12 -3.57
N LEU A 43 13.36 1.90 -2.76
CA LEU A 43 12.10 1.32 -3.22
C LEU A 43 11.40 2.21 -4.27
N THR A 44 11.27 3.51 -4.01
CA THR A 44 10.64 4.43 -4.97
C THR A 44 11.45 4.57 -6.25
N THR A 45 12.80 4.64 -6.15
CA THR A 45 13.66 4.70 -7.33
C THR A 45 13.59 3.41 -8.15
N ARG A 46 13.54 2.24 -7.51
CA ARG A 46 13.36 0.97 -8.21
C ARG A 46 12.05 0.91 -8.99
N ILE A 47 10.94 1.33 -8.37
CA ILE A 47 9.64 1.38 -9.06
C ILE A 47 9.73 2.32 -10.27
N ALA A 48 10.26 3.53 -10.07
CA ALA A 48 10.43 4.49 -11.15
C ALA A 48 11.33 3.94 -12.28
N TRP A 49 12.42 3.26 -11.93
CA TRP A 49 13.35 2.65 -12.89
C TRP A 49 12.69 1.52 -13.69
N LEU A 50 11.94 0.63 -13.04
CA LEU A 50 11.20 -0.45 -13.73
C LEU A 50 10.18 0.10 -14.74
N LEU A 51 9.49 1.19 -14.37
CA LEU A 51 8.53 1.86 -15.26
C LEU A 51 9.23 2.59 -16.41
N GLN A 52 10.29 3.35 -16.12
CA GLN A 52 11.03 4.13 -17.13
C GLN A 52 11.76 3.23 -18.12
N SER A 53 12.30 2.10 -17.67
CA SER A 53 12.99 1.10 -18.51
C SER A 53 12.02 0.19 -19.28
N GLY A 54 10.71 0.32 -19.10
CA GLY A 54 9.70 -0.50 -19.77
C GLY A 54 9.63 -1.95 -19.27
N GLN A 55 10.30 -2.28 -18.16
CA GLN A 55 10.28 -3.63 -17.57
C GLN A 55 8.97 -3.92 -16.82
N ALA A 56 8.24 -2.88 -16.44
CA ALA A 56 6.94 -3.00 -15.79
C ALA A 56 5.98 -1.90 -16.27
N SER A 57 4.69 -2.14 -16.13
CA SER A 57 3.65 -1.13 -16.32
C SER A 57 3.09 -0.67 -14.98
N VAL A 58 2.39 0.47 -14.96
CA VAL A 58 1.71 0.97 -13.74
C VAL A 58 0.70 -0.02 -13.16
N HIS A 59 0.13 -0.89 -14.00
CA HIS A 59 -0.86 -1.89 -13.60
C HIS A 59 -0.24 -3.20 -13.10
N SER A 60 1.05 -3.43 -13.36
CA SER A 60 1.74 -4.67 -12.98
C SER A 60 2.57 -4.53 -11.69
N ILE A 61 2.56 -3.37 -11.03
CA ILE A 61 3.30 -3.12 -9.80
C ILE A 61 2.35 -3.04 -8.62
N MET A 62 2.65 -3.83 -7.58
CA MET A 62 2.04 -3.70 -6.27
C MET A 62 3.10 -3.26 -5.25
N ALA A 63 2.88 -2.14 -4.58
CA ALA A 63 3.77 -1.62 -3.54
C ALA A 63 2.99 -1.43 -2.23
N VAL A 64 3.45 -2.10 -1.18
CA VAL A 64 2.72 -2.18 0.09
C VAL A 64 3.53 -1.54 1.21
N THR A 65 2.85 -0.78 2.05
CA THR A 65 3.41 -0.17 3.26
C THR A 65 2.53 -0.45 4.47
N PHE A 66 3.04 -0.14 5.68
CA PHE A 66 2.24 -0.29 6.89
C PHE A 66 1.36 0.93 7.20
N THR A 67 1.80 2.14 6.84
CA THR A 67 1.12 3.37 7.24
C THR A 67 0.63 4.18 6.05
N ASN A 68 -0.50 4.85 6.21
CA ASN A 68 -1.02 5.77 5.21
C ASN A 68 -0.05 6.94 4.92
N LYS A 69 0.71 7.38 5.92
CA LYS A 69 1.74 8.41 5.76
C LYS A 69 2.84 7.93 4.79
N ALA A 70 3.36 6.71 4.99
CA ALA A 70 4.37 6.14 4.11
C ALA A 70 3.85 5.91 2.69
N ALA A 71 2.61 5.44 2.56
CA ALA A 71 1.97 5.26 1.25
C ALA A 71 1.86 6.60 0.50
N LYS A 72 1.40 7.66 1.18
CA LYS A 72 1.28 9.00 0.58
C LYS A 72 2.64 9.59 0.21
N GLU A 73 3.65 9.43 1.06
CA GLU A 73 5.01 9.87 0.78
C GLU A 73 5.58 9.17 -0.46
N MET A 74 5.38 7.85 -0.58
CA MET A 74 5.81 7.08 -1.74
C MET A 74 5.11 7.55 -3.02
N GLN A 75 3.80 7.79 -2.98
CA GLN A 75 3.04 8.34 -4.12
C GLN A 75 3.58 9.69 -4.55
N THR A 76 3.83 10.59 -3.60
CA THR A 76 4.37 11.94 -3.87
C THR A 76 5.74 11.86 -4.52
N ARG A 77 6.64 11.03 -3.99
CA ARG A 77 7.98 10.84 -4.53
C ARG A 77 7.95 10.28 -5.94
N LEU A 78 7.17 9.24 -6.18
CA LEU A 78 7.01 8.64 -7.51
C LEU A 78 6.46 9.63 -8.53
N GLY A 79 5.42 10.37 -8.16
CA GLY A 79 4.83 11.39 -9.05
C GLY A 79 5.79 12.54 -9.39
N ALA A 80 6.79 12.83 -8.53
CA ALA A 80 7.84 13.79 -8.81
C ALA A 80 8.98 13.22 -9.69
N MET A 81 9.16 11.90 -9.67
CA MET A 81 10.25 11.22 -10.40
C MET A 81 9.88 10.88 -11.85
N ILE A 82 8.63 10.55 -12.10
CA ILE A 82 8.16 10.03 -13.39
C ILE A 82 6.78 10.60 -13.77
N PRO A 83 6.55 10.92 -15.06
CA PRO A 83 5.29 11.47 -15.54
C PRO A 83 4.24 10.37 -15.77
N VAL A 84 3.88 9.62 -14.73
CA VAL A 84 2.88 8.55 -14.80
C VAL A 84 1.75 8.77 -13.80
N ASN A 85 0.59 8.21 -14.11
CA ASN A 85 -0.53 8.22 -13.14
C ASN A 85 -0.28 7.22 -12.01
N VAL A 86 0.42 7.65 -10.97
CA VAL A 86 0.74 6.84 -9.79
C VAL A 86 -0.52 6.29 -9.08
N ARG A 87 -1.67 6.97 -9.22
CA ARG A 87 -2.94 6.53 -8.61
C ARG A 87 -3.51 5.26 -9.28
N ALA A 88 -3.08 4.97 -10.52
CA ALA A 88 -3.47 3.74 -11.20
C ALA A 88 -2.76 2.51 -10.61
N MET A 89 -1.62 2.70 -9.94
CA MET A 89 -0.85 1.62 -9.32
C MET A 89 -1.57 1.03 -8.10
N TRP A 90 -1.22 -0.21 -7.79
CA TRP A 90 -1.57 -0.84 -6.53
C TRP A 90 -0.56 -0.43 -5.44
N LEU A 91 -0.66 0.81 -4.99
CA LEU A 91 0.22 1.39 -3.99
C LEU A 91 -0.61 1.86 -2.79
N GLY A 92 -0.33 1.32 -1.61
CA GLY A 92 -1.08 1.62 -0.40
C GLY A 92 -0.65 0.80 0.81
N THR A 93 -1.46 0.87 1.85
CA THR A 93 -1.30 -0.01 3.01
C THR A 93 -1.90 -1.39 2.74
N PHE A 94 -1.49 -2.42 3.50
CA PHE A 94 -2.11 -3.74 3.44
C PHE A 94 -3.64 -3.64 3.53
N HIS A 95 -4.16 -2.97 4.54
CA HIS A 95 -5.61 -2.79 4.73
C HIS A 95 -6.27 -2.11 3.53
N GLY A 96 -5.68 -1.02 3.03
CA GLY A 96 -6.22 -0.28 1.89
C GLY A 96 -6.24 -1.11 0.60
N LEU A 97 -5.18 -1.86 0.34
CA LEU A 97 -5.09 -2.72 -0.84
C LEU A 97 -6.02 -3.94 -0.74
N CYS A 98 -6.10 -4.58 0.42
CA CYS A 98 -7.06 -5.67 0.67
C CYS A 98 -8.51 -5.18 0.50
N HIS A 99 -8.85 -4.01 1.04
CA HIS A 99 -10.16 -3.41 0.84
C HIS A 99 -10.46 -3.16 -0.64
N ARG A 100 -9.52 -2.56 -1.38
CA ARG A 100 -9.65 -2.35 -2.83
C ARG A 100 -9.82 -3.66 -3.58
N PHE A 101 -9.07 -4.70 -3.22
CA PHE A 101 -9.17 -6.03 -3.81
C PHE A 101 -10.55 -6.65 -3.56
N LEU A 102 -11.01 -6.64 -2.31
CA LEU A 102 -12.33 -7.14 -1.95
C LEU A 102 -13.48 -6.38 -2.64
N ARG A 103 -13.32 -5.06 -2.85
CA ARG A 103 -14.30 -4.27 -3.61
C ARG A 103 -14.41 -4.73 -5.05
N LEU A 104 -13.29 -5.03 -5.70
CA LEU A 104 -13.25 -5.49 -7.08
C LEU A 104 -13.81 -6.91 -7.23
N HIS A 105 -13.55 -7.77 -6.24
CA HIS A 105 -13.89 -9.19 -6.23
C HIS A 105 -14.98 -9.53 -5.18
N HIS A 106 -15.86 -8.58 -4.87
CA HIS A 106 -16.84 -8.77 -3.79
C HIS A 106 -17.76 -9.98 -4.01
N ARG A 107 -18.09 -10.28 -5.28
CA ARG A 107 -18.92 -11.44 -5.63
C ARG A 107 -18.23 -12.75 -5.32
N ASP A 108 -16.96 -12.88 -5.70
CA ASP A 108 -16.15 -14.07 -5.45
C ASP A 108 -15.93 -14.29 -3.96
N ALA A 109 -15.87 -13.21 -3.19
CA ALA A 109 -15.79 -13.22 -1.72
C ALA A 109 -17.14 -13.42 -1.01
N GLY A 110 -18.26 -13.55 -1.74
CA GLY A 110 -19.59 -13.66 -1.14
C GLY A 110 -20.04 -12.41 -0.40
N LEU A 111 -19.50 -11.23 -0.73
CA LEU A 111 -19.80 -9.96 -0.07
C LEU A 111 -20.78 -9.12 -0.89
N PRO A 112 -21.67 -8.35 -0.24
CA PRO A 112 -22.47 -7.36 -0.94
C PRO A 112 -21.56 -6.24 -1.48
N SER A 113 -21.92 -5.61 -2.60
CA SER A 113 -21.14 -4.52 -3.19
C SER A 113 -20.92 -3.32 -2.25
N SER A 114 -21.83 -3.15 -1.30
CA SER A 114 -21.82 -2.05 -0.31
C SER A 114 -21.25 -2.47 1.06
N PHE A 115 -20.50 -3.59 1.15
CA PHE A 115 -19.94 -4.01 2.43
C PHE A 115 -19.08 -2.91 3.06
N GLN A 116 -19.05 -2.88 4.37
CA GLN A 116 -18.25 -1.96 5.17
C GLN A 116 -17.24 -2.73 6.00
N ILE A 117 -16.09 -2.14 6.24
CA ILE A 117 -15.10 -2.65 7.19
C ILE A 117 -15.38 -1.97 8.52
N LEU A 118 -15.61 -2.77 9.56
CA LEU A 118 -15.75 -2.29 10.92
C LEU A 118 -14.37 -2.23 11.58
N ASP A 119 -14.05 -1.10 12.16
CA ASP A 119 -12.94 -1.03 13.10
C ASP A 119 -13.37 -1.52 14.49
N SER A 120 -12.42 -1.62 15.42
CA SER A 120 -12.72 -2.11 16.79
C SER A 120 -13.71 -1.21 17.54
N GLY A 121 -13.73 0.08 17.25
CA GLY A 121 -14.70 1.04 17.84
C GLY A 121 -16.09 0.84 17.27
N ASP A 122 -16.20 0.69 15.97
CA ASP A 122 -17.46 0.41 15.27
C ASP A 122 -18.04 -0.93 15.72
N GLN A 123 -17.20 -1.97 15.87
CA GLN A 123 -17.62 -3.28 16.38
C GLN A 123 -18.20 -3.17 17.79
N LEU A 124 -17.51 -2.47 18.69
CA LEU A 124 -17.99 -2.25 20.05
C LEU A 124 -19.33 -1.50 20.09
N SER A 125 -19.46 -0.48 19.26
CA SER A 125 -20.69 0.31 19.14
C SER A 125 -21.86 -0.54 18.61
N LEU A 126 -21.60 -1.42 17.65
CA LEU A 126 -22.57 -2.37 17.13
C LEU A 126 -23.01 -3.36 18.22
N ILE A 127 -22.07 -3.94 18.97
CA ILE A 127 -22.33 -4.88 20.07
C ILE A 127 -23.22 -4.20 21.12
N LYS A 128 -22.89 -2.99 21.56
CA LYS A 128 -23.71 -2.23 22.52
C LYS A 128 -25.16 -2.02 22.04
N ARG A 129 -25.29 -1.64 20.76
CA ARG A 129 -26.59 -1.47 20.15
C ARG A 129 -27.41 -2.77 20.10
N LEU A 130 -26.75 -3.89 19.79
CA LEU A 130 -27.41 -5.20 19.78
C LEU A 130 -27.85 -5.63 21.18
N LEU A 131 -27.00 -5.49 22.20
CA LEU A 131 -27.35 -5.80 23.59
C LEU A 131 -28.55 -4.97 24.04
N LYS A 132 -28.58 -3.67 23.74
CA LYS A 132 -29.71 -2.80 24.05
C LYS A 132 -31.00 -3.25 23.35
N ASN A 133 -30.92 -3.62 22.07
CA ASN A 133 -32.09 -4.10 21.33
C ASN A 133 -32.65 -5.43 21.87
N LEU A 134 -31.78 -6.26 22.42
CA LEU A 134 -32.11 -7.54 23.05
C LEU A 134 -32.50 -7.40 24.52
N ASN A 135 -32.56 -6.16 25.06
CA ASN A 135 -32.80 -5.88 26.47
C ASN A 135 -31.84 -6.60 27.42
N ILE A 136 -30.59 -6.81 27.00
CA ILE A 136 -29.57 -7.39 27.85
C ILE A 136 -28.77 -6.24 28.48
N ALA A 137 -28.74 -6.18 29.80
CA ALA A 137 -27.99 -5.17 30.53
C ALA A 137 -26.47 -5.39 30.41
N GLU A 138 -25.72 -4.30 30.30
CA GLU A 138 -24.23 -4.36 30.15
C GLU A 138 -23.54 -4.94 31.39
N GLU A 139 -24.25 -4.95 32.56
CA GLU A 139 -23.77 -5.58 33.79
C GLU A 139 -23.84 -7.10 33.72
N ILE A 140 -24.68 -7.67 32.87
CA ILE A 140 -24.82 -9.13 32.68
C ILE A 140 -23.74 -9.61 31.72
N ILE A 141 -23.54 -8.89 30.61
CA ILE A 141 -22.55 -9.20 29.60
C ILE A 141 -21.82 -7.91 29.21
N ALA A 142 -20.58 -7.78 29.64
CA ALA A 142 -19.75 -6.63 29.26
C ALA A 142 -19.53 -6.61 27.73
N PRO A 143 -19.87 -5.52 27.01
CA PRO A 143 -19.74 -5.47 25.56
C PRO A 143 -18.34 -5.84 25.03
N ARG A 144 -17.28 -5.50 25.78
CA ARG A 144 -15.88 -5.83 25.43
C ARG A 144 -15.58 -7.32 25.49
N SER A 145 -16.30 -8.11 26.28
CA SER A 145 -16.08 -9.57 26.34
C SER A 145 -16.62 -10.31 25.11
N LEU A 146 -17.47 -9.65 24.33
CA LEU A 146 -17.99 -10.15 23.07
C LEU A 146 -17.16 -9.67 21.86
N GLN A 147 -16.21 -8.79 22.10
CA GLN A 147 -15.28 -8.29 21.10
C GLN A 147 -14.07 -9.21 21.08
N GLY A 148 -14.13 -10.33 20.34
CA GLY A 148 -13.06 -11.30 20.20
C GLY A 148 -11.96 -10.88 19.23
#